data_a7aa5887818f3d8e131776b73b911edd
#
_entry.id   a7aa5887818f3d8e131776b73b911edd
#
_cell.length_a   1.000
_cell.length_b   1.000
_cell.length_c   1.000
_cell.angle_alpha   90.00
_cell.angle_beta   90.00
_cell.angle_gamma   90.00
#
_symmetry.space_group_name_H-M   'P 1'
#
loop_
_entity.id
_entity.type
_entity.pdbx_description
1 polymer ?
#
loop_
_entity_poly.entity_id
_entity_poly.type
_entity_poly.pdbx_seq_one_letter_code
_entity_poly.pdbx_strand_id
1 'polypeptide(L)'
;MEQFSRIVRMLDQEWLDKLQTKKVAVFGLGGVGSYVIESLVRNGIGEIVLVDHDVIDITNLNRQLYALHSTIGMNKVDVAKARCLDINPNLKITTYQQFYLPDQGMETIFEDCDFVVDAIDTVKAKLALIENCQHLGVRVISSMGTGNKLDPSRFEITDIYKTSAVSYTHLRAHET
;
A
#
# COMPACT_ATOMS: atom_id res chain seq x y z
N MET A 1 -18.65 -5.73 -16.17
CA MET A 1 -19.18 -5.13 -14.92
C MET A 1 -19.34 -3.62 -15.14
N GLU A 2 -20.54 -3.08 -14.94
CA GLU A 2 -20.86 -1.67 -15.22
C GLU A 2 -20.01 -0.68 -14.43
N GLN A 3 -19.62 -1.04 -13.21
CA GLN A 3 -18.81 -0.16 -12.33
C GLN A 3 -17.44 0.23 -12.92
N PHE A 4 -16.87 -0.56 -13.83
CA PHE A 4 -15.58 -0.27 -14.47
C PHE A 4 -15.73 0.30 -15.89
N SER A 5 -16.94 0.59 -16.35
CA SER A 5 -17.20 1.03 -17.73
C SER A 5 -16.40 2.28 -18.16
N ARG A 6 -16.13 3.20 -17.22
CA ARG A 6 -15.33 4.40 -17.51
C ARG A 6 -13.86 4.09 -17.71
N ILE A 7 -13.31 3.12 -16.97
CA ILE A 7 -11.93 2.64 -17.12
C ILE A 7 -11.77 1.93 -18.46
N VAL A 8 -12.73 1.07 -18.81
CA VAL A 8 -12.73 0.37 -20.10
C VAL A 8 -12.78 1.36 -21.28
N ARG A 9 -13.53 2.46 -21.15
CA ARG A 9 -13.54 3.51 -22.20
C ARG A 9 -12.20 4.24 -22.35
N MET A 10 -11.40 4.30 -21.31
CA MET A 10 -10.12 5.01 -21.29
C MET A 10 -8.93 4.10 -21.65
N LEU A 11 -8.94 2.86 -21.16
CA LEU A 11 -7.79 1.95 -21.21
C LEU A 11 -8.06 0.63 -21.95
N ASP A 12 -9.31 0.36 -22.40
CA ASP A 12 -9.87 -0.84 -23.02
C ASP A 12 -10.21 -2.00 -22.04
N GLN A 13 -10.86 -3.04 -22.57
CA GLN A 13 -11.28 -4.22 -21.81
C GLN A 13 -10.10 -5.13 -21.48
N GLU A 14 -9.14 -5.30 -22.39
CA GLU A 14 -7.96 -6.15 -22.21
C GLU A 14 -7.13 -5.67 -21.02
N TRP A 15 -6.99 -4.37 -20.85
CA TRP A 15 -6.30 -3.79 -19.70
C TRP A 15 -7.01 -4.13 -18.38
N LEU A 16 -8.34 -4.00 -18.34
CA LEU A 16 -9.12 -4.37 -17.14
C LEU A 16 -9.00 -5.85 -16.82
N ASP A 17 -9.13 -6.71 -17.83
CA ASP A 17 -9.02 -8.17 -17.67
C ASP A 17 -7.63 -8.54 -17.12
N LYS A 18 -6.58 -7.90 -17.61
CA LYS A 18 -5.22 -8.07 -17.12
C LYS A 18 -5.08 -7.61 -15.66
N LEU A 19 -5.65 -6.45 -15.30
CA LEU A 19 -5.58 -5.94 -13.94
C LEU A 19 -6.33 -6.85 -12.95
N GLN A 20 -7.43 -7.46 -13.38
CA GLN A 20 -8.21 -8.40 -12.58
C GLN A 20 -7.47 -9.73 -12.29
N THR A 21 -6.39 -10.03 -13.01
CA THR A 21 -5.52 -11.16 -12.68
C THR A 21 -4.40 -10.83 -11.71
N LYS A 22 -4.22 -9.55 -11.36
CA LYS A 22 -3.09 -9.08 -10.58
C LYS A 22 -3.36 -9.12 -9.08
N LYS A 23 -2.30 -9.43 -8.32
CA LYS A 23 -2.25 -9.45 -6.87
C LYS A 23 -1.28 -8.39 -6.36
N VAL A 24 -1.74 -7.53 -5.46
CA VAL A 24 -0.93 -6.45 -4.87
C VAL A 24 -0.97 -6.54 -3.36
N ALA A 25 0.19 -6.51 -2.72
CA ALA A 25 0.28 -6.35 -1.26
C ALA A 25 0.51 -4.88 -0.88
N VAL A 26 -0.21 -4.39 0.10
CA VAL A 26 -0.05 -3.04 0.65
C VAL A 26 0.30 -3.12 2.13
N PHE A 27 1.46 -2.62 2.47
CA PHE A 27 1.98 -2.56 3.83
C PHE A 27 1.84 -1.14 4.38
N GLY A 28 1.11 -1.00 5.49
CA GLY A 28 0.77 0.28 6.10
C GLY A 28 -0.52 0.89 5.53
N LEU A 29 -1.57 0.97 6.35
CA LEU A 29 -2.89 1.49 6.00
C LEU A 29 -3.13 2.90 6.58
N GLY A 30 -2.07 3.70 6.59
CA GLY A 30 -2.09 5.09 7.07
C GLY A 30 -2.59 6.09 6.02
N GLY A 31 -2.08 7.33 6.11
CA GLY A 31 -2.46 8.44 5.23
C GLY A 31 -2.09 8.24 3.76
N VAL A 32 -1.11 7.40 3.44
CA VAL A 32 -0.75 7.05 2.06
C VAL A 32 -1.42 5.74 1.65
N GLY A 33 -1.21 4.66 2.41
CA GLY A 33 -1.70 3.33 2.03
C GLY A 33 -3.20 3.25 1.87
N SER A 34 -3.99 3.97 2.69
CA SER A 34 -5.45 3.97 2.56
C SER A 34 -5.94 4.51 1.21
N TYR A 35 -5.30 5.55 0.68
CA TYR A 35 -5.63 6.10 -0.64
C TYR A 35 -5.13 5.22 -1.78
N VAL A 36 -3.98 4.56 -1.63
CA VAL A 36 -3.49 3.58 -2.60
C VAL A 36 -4.47 2.42 -2.73
N ILE A 37 -4.91 1.85 -1.60
CA ILE A 37 -5.89 0.75 -1.57
C ILE A 37 -7.19 1.18 -2.26
N GLU A 38 -7.73 2.34 -1.90
CA GLU A 38 -8.96 2.89 -2.51
C GLU A 38 -8.80 3.00 -4.04
N SER A 39 -7.67 3.51 -4.50
CA SER A 39 -7.37 3.65 -5.93
C SER A 39 -7.30 2.29 -6.63
N LEU A 40 -6.56 1.32 -6.09
CA LEU A 40 -6.43 -0.03 -6.67
C LEU A 40 -7.79 -0.72 -6.80
N VAL A 41 -8.61 -0.69 -5.74
CA VAL A 41 -9.91 -1.35 -5.70
C VAL A 41 -10.90 -0.72 -6.69
N ARG A 42 -10.92 0.62 -6.78
CA ARG A 42 -11.79 1.34 -7.73
C ARG A 42 -11.37 1.14 -9.17
N ASN A 43 -10.11 0.86 -9.43
CA ASN A 43 -9.61 0.56 -10.76
C ASN A 43 -9.74 -0.92 -11.16
N GLY A 44 -10.20 -1.79 -10.25
CA GLY A 44 -10.55 -3.17 -10.58
C GLY A 44 -9.42 -4.18 -10.38
N ILE A 45 -8.50 -3.93 -9.45
CA ILE A 45 -7.52 -4.96 -9.04
C ILE A 45 -8.22 -6.26 -8.64
N GLY A 46 -7.66 -7.42 -9.01
CA GLY A 46 -8.29 -8.71 -8.75
C GLY A 46 -8.06 -9.25 -7.35
N GLU A 47 -6.88 -9.04 -6.80
CA GLU A 47 -6.52 -9.52 -5.46
C GLU A 47 -5.67 -8.49 -4.72
N ILE A 48 -5.93 -8.33 -3.42
CA ILE A 48 -5.18 -7.42 -2.56
C ILE A 48 -4.86 -8.07 -1.21
N VAL A 49 -3.64 -7.85 -0.74
CA VAL A 49 -3.20 -8.24 0.59
C VAL A 49 -2.96 -6.98 1.40
N LEU A 50 -3.55 -6.88 2.58
CA LEU A 50 -3.46 -5.72 3.47
C LEU A 50 -2.73 -6.09 4.75
N VAL A 51 -1.69 -5.35 5.09
CA VAL A 51 -0.87 -5.59 6.29
C VAL A 51 -0.76 -4.30 7.10
N ASP A 52 -1.30 -4.30 8.30
CA ASP A 52 -1.19 -3.20 9.27
C ASP A 52 -1.50 -3.74 10.67
N HIS A 53 -0.79 -3.31 11.69
CA HIS A 53 -0.98 -3.78 13.06
C HIS A 53 -1.88 -2.87 13.90
N ASP A 54 -2.13 -1.64 13.42
CA ASP A 54 -2.78 -0.59 14.20
C ASP A 54 -4.31 -0.75 14.29
N VAL A 55 -4.84 -0.15 15.33
CA VAL A 55 -6.24 0.25 15.43
C VAL A 55 -6.41 1.71 14.99
N ILE A 56 -7.62 2.07 14.62
CA ILE A 56 -7.96 3.45 14.25
C ILE A 56 -8.00 4.31 15.51
N ASP A 57 -7.24 5.38 15.51
CA ASP A 57 -7.19 6.38 16.58
C ASP A 57 -7.80 7.71 16.12
N ILE A 58 -8.29 8.49 17.08
CA ILE A 58 -8.89 9.81 16.82
C ILE A 58 -7.93 10.75 16.08
N THR A 59 -6.64 10.64 16.33
CA THR A 59 -5.60 11.43 15.67
C THR A 59 -5.39 11.06 14.20
N ASN A 60 -5.98 9.98 13.74
CA ASN A 60 -5.91 9.54 12.34
C ASN A 60 -6.95 10.23 11.44
N LEU A 61 -8.00 10.81 12.03
CA LEU A 61 -9.14 11.40 11.31
C LEU A 61 -8.74 12.47 10.30
N ASN A 62 -7.66 13.18 10.56
CA ASN A 62 -7.21 14.30 9.73
C ASN A 62 -6.61 13.89 8.37
N ARG A 63 -6.23 12.60 8.18
CA ARG A 63 -5.50 12.17 6.98
C ARG A 63 -5.73 10.74 6.53
N GLN A 64 -6.28 9.86 7.35
CA GLN A 64 -6.49 8.46 6.99
C GLN A 64 -7.93 8.23 6.52
N LEU A 65 -8.09 7.66 5.34
CA LEU A 65 -9.39 7.49 4.68
C LEU A 65 -10.36 6.62 5.49
N TYR A 66 -9.84 5.63 6.22
CA TYR A 66 -10.64 4.69 7.00
C TYR A 66 -10.98 5.19 8.41
N ALA A 67 -10.35 6.30 8.82
CA ALA A 67 -10.56 6.86 10.14
C ALA A 67 -11.82 7.76 10.14
N LEU A 68 -12.85 7.29 10.80
CA LEU A 68 -14.12 7.98 11.02
C LEU A 68 -14.46 7.89 12.51
N HIS A 69 -15.31 8.77 13.03
CA HIS A 69 -15.78 8.67 14.42
C HIS A 69 -16.39 7.31 14.73
N SER A 70 -17.07 6.70 13.75
CA SER A 70 -17.70 5.38 13.88
C SER A 70 -16.72 4.20 13.84
N THR A 71 -15.48 4.42 13.42
CA THR A 71 -14.47 3.36 13.27
C THR A 71 -13.34 3.43 14.28
N ILE A 72 -13.33 4.44 15.18
CA ILE A 72 -12.32 4.57 16.24
C ILE A 72 -12.29 3.30 17.10
N GLY A 73 -11.10 2.76 17.35
CA GLY A 73 -10.87 1.54 18.12
C GLY A 73 -10.99 0.25 17.29
N MET A 74 -11.42 0.30 16.04
CA MET A 74 -11.46 -0.86 15.14
C MET A 74 -10.09 -1.08 14.47
N ASN A 75 -9.79 -2.33 14.13
CA ASN A 75 -8.57 -2.66 13.39
C ASN A 75 -8.59 -2.00 12.00
N LYS A 76 -7.52 -1.37 11.60
CA LYS A 76 -7.43 -0.73 10.28
C LYS A 76 -7.68 -1.71 9.13
N VAL A 77 -7.13 -2.91 9.22
CA VAL A 77 -7.28 -3.95 8.18
C VAL A 77 -8.73 -4.42 8.02
N ASP A 78 -9.50 -4.51 9.12
CA ASP A 78 -10.90 -4.95 9.08
C ASP A 78 -11.81 -3.88 8.45
N VAL A 79 -11.62 -2.62 8.83
CA VAL A 79 -12.36 -1.49 8.26
C VAL A 79 -12.02 -1.33 6.78
N ALA A 80 -10.75 -1.43 6.41
CA ALA A 80 -10.31 -1.40 5.02
C ALA A 80 -10.95 -2.52 4.20
N LYS A 81 -10.95 -3.76 4.71
CA LYS A 81 -11.57 -4.92 4.07
C LYS A 81 -13.05 -4.70 3.81
N ALA A 82 -13.79 -4.27 4.83
CA ALA A 82 -15.21 -4.01 4.69
C ALA A 82 -15.50 -2.96 3.59
N ARG A 83 -14.75 -1.87 3.58
CA ARG A 83 -14.87 -0.82 2.56
C ARG A 83 -14.49 -1.31 1.16
N CYS A 84 -13.42 -2.08 1.03
CA CYS A 84 -13.00 -2.63 -0.27
C CYS A 84 -14.06 -3.54 -0.88
N LEU A 85 -14.68 -4.40 -0.07
CA LEU A 85 -15.74 -5.30 -0.50
C LEU A 85 -17.05 -4.57 -0.83
N ASP A 86 -17.33 -3.44 -0.18
CA ASP A 86 -18.46 -2.57 -0.53
C ASP A 86 -18.25 -1.87 -1.89
N ILE A 87 -17.00 -1.53 -2.23
CA ILE A 87 -16.63 -0.98 -3.53
C ILE A 87 -16.62 -2.06 -4.63
N ASN A 88 -15.98 -3.19 -4.35
CA ASN A 88 -15.85 -4.30 -5.30
C ASN A 88 -16.12 -5.64 -4.60
N PRO A 89 -17.36 -6.15 -4.65
CA PRO A 89 -17.75 -7.39 -3.98
C PRO A 89 -17.00 -8.65 -4.49
N ASN A 90 -16.40 -8.58 -5.67
CA ASN A 90 -15.67 -9.70 -6.28
C ASN A 90 -14.16 -9.68 -5.98
N LEU A 91 -13.69 -8.68 -5.24
CA LEU A 91 -12.29 -8.55 -4.86
C LEU A 91 -11.88 -9.71 -3.95
N LYS A 92 -10.78 -10.37 -4.27
CA LYS A 92 -10.12 -11.27 -3.34
C LYS A 92 -9.27 -10.44 -2.38
N ILE A 93 -9.51 -10.60 -1.08
CA ILE A 93 -8.83 -9.78 -0.08
C ILE A 93 -8.38 -10.62 1.11
N THR A 94 -7.09 -10.57 1.40
CA THR A 94 -6.46 -11.17 2.57
C THR A 94 -5.96 -10.07 3.49
N THR A 95 -6.15 -10.22 4.80
CA THR A 95 -5.74 -9.21 5.78
C THR A 95 -4.86 -9.84 6.85
N TYR A 96 -3.80 -9.12 7.23
CA TYR A 96 -2.90 -9.47 8.32
C TYR A 96 -2.82 -8.32 9.30
N GLN A 97 -3.38 -8.52 10.51
CA GLN A 97 -3.26 -7.56 11.60
C GLN A 97 -1.96 -7.82 12.36
N GLN A 98 -0.85 -7.44 11.77
CA GLN A 98 0.46 -7.66 12.37
C GLN A 98 1.47 -6.61 11.93
N PHE A 99 2.46 -6.38 12.75
CA PHE A 99 3.60 -5.52 12.43
C PHE A 99 4.55 -6.28 11.51
N TYR A 100 5.00 -5.65 10.42
CA TYR A 100 6.02 -6.23 9.57
C TYR A 100 7.40 -6.09 10.25
N LEU A 101 8.02 -7.21 10.55
CA LEU A 101 9.34 -7.27 11.14
C LEU A 101 10.27 -8.08 10.26
N PRO A 102 11.55 -7.65 10.12
CA PRO A 102 12.56 -8.47 9.46
C PRO A 102 12.75 -9.81 10.20
N ASP A 103 13.18 -10.82 9.48
CA ASP A 103 13.57 -12.13 10.02
C ASP A 103 12.44 -12.95 10.70
N GLN A 104 11.18 -12.64 10.41
CA GLN A 104 10.02 -13.38 10.95
C GLN A 104 9.34 -14.31 9.95
N GLY A 105 9.93 -14.54 8.78
CA GLY A 105 9.35 -15.41 7.75
C GLY A 105 8.05 -14.88 7.16
N MET A 106 7.87 -13.56 7.16
CA MET A 106 6.66 -12.91 6.64
C MET A 106 6.68 -12.75 5.11
N GLU A 107 7.71 -13.21 4.44
CA GLU A 107 7.89 -13.15 2.99
C GLU A 107 6.78 -13.90 2.25
N THR A 108 6.27 -14.99 2.85
CA THR A 108 5.16 -15.78 2.32
C THR A 108 3.87 -14.97 2.12
N ILE A 109 3.77 -13.79 2.77
CA ILE A 109 2.62 -12.88 2.63
C ILE A 109 2.56 -12.27 1.22
N PHE A 110 3.71 -12.07 0.59
CA PHE A 110 3.82 -11.32 -0.67
C PHE A 110 4.72 -11.95 -1.73
N GLU A 111 5.30 -13.13 -1.50
CA GLU A 111 6.18 -13.81 -2.47
C GLU A 111 5.48 -14.14 -3.79
N ASP A 112 4.17 -14.33 -3.77
CA ASP A 112 3.31 -14.59 -4.93
C ASP A 112 2.60 -13.34 -5.47
N CYS A 113 2.94 -12.14 -4.96
CA CYS A 113 2.37 -10.89 -5.42
C CYS A 113 3.06 -10.37 -6.69
N ASP A 114 2.29 -9.78 -7.59
CA ASP A 114 2.82 -9.07 -8.77
C ASP A 114 3.53 -7.76 -8.37
N PHE A 115 3.09 -7.16 -7.25
CA PHE A 115 3.59 -5.87 -6.79
C PHE A 115 3.40 -5.69 -5.28
N VAL A 116 4.33 -4.99 -4.66
CA VAL A 116 4.27 -4.57 -3.26
C VAL A 116 4.26 -3.05 -3.18
N VAL A 117 3.35 -2.51 -2.37
CA VAL A 117 3.32 -1.09 -2.01
C VAL A 117 3.74 -0.96 -0.55
N ASP A 118 4.84 -0.28 -0.34
CA ASP A 118 5.35 0.06 0.97
C ASP A 118 4.91 1.48 1.38
N ALA A 119 3.99 1.55 2.31
CA ALA A 119 3.52 2.79 2.95
C ALA A 119 3.76 2.77 4.48
N ILE A 120 4.74 1.96 4.94
CA ILE A 120 5.15 1.87 6.34
C ILE A 120 5.90 3.15 6.72
N ASP A 121 5.76 3.61 7.95
CA ASP A 121 6.49 4.76 8.50
C ASP A 121 7.76 4.38 9.29
N THR A 122 7.86 3.13 9.75
CA THR A 122 9.01 2.61 10.49
C THR A 122 10.17 2.27 9.55
N VAL A 123 11.29 2.99 9.67
CA VAL A 123 12.46 2.87 8.76
C VAL A 123 12.97 1.44 8.67
N LYS A 124 13.18 0.77 9.82
CA LYS A 124 13.71 -0.60 9.86
C LYS A 124 12.82 -1.59 9.10
N ALA A 125 11.51 -1.51 9.30
CA ALA A 125 10.55 -2.37 8.60
C ALA A 125 10.51 -2.07 7.09
N LYS A 126 10.56 -0.80 6.72
CA LYS A 126 10.62 -0.35 5.31
C LYS A 126 11.84 -0.90 4.57
N LEU A 127 13.02 -0.77 5.16
CA LEU A 127 14.27 -1.28 4.55
C LEU A 127 14.21 -2.80 4.38
N ALA A 128 13.81 -3.52 5.43
CA ALA A 128 13.67 -4.98 5.35
C ALA A 128 12.65 -5.42 4.28
N LEU A 129 11.52 -4.71 4.15
CA LEU A 129 10.53 -5.02 3.12
C LEU A 129 11.10 -4.83 1.71
N ILE A 130 11.83 -3.74 1.48
CA ILE A 130 12.46 -3.46 0.18
C ILE A 130 13.51 -4.53 -0.15
N GLU A 131 14.39 -4.88 0.80
CA GLU A 131 15.42 -5.91 0.63
C GLU A 131 14.78 -7.29 0.34
N ASN A 132 13.76 -7.69 1.10
CA ASN A 132 13.06 -8.95 0.89
C ASN A 132 12.35 -9.00 -0.48
N CYS A 133 11.72 -7.90 -0.91
CA CYS A 133 11.14 -7.80 -2.25
C CYS A 133 12.23 -7.97 -3.33
N GLN A 134 13.39 -7.36 -3.14
CA GLN A 134 14.52 -7.49 -4.08
C GLN A 134 15.03 -8.93 -4.15
N HIS A 135 15.21 -9.61 -3.01
CA HIS A 135 15.66 -11.01 -2.96
C HIS A 135 14.67 -11.96 -3.64
N LEU A 136 13.37 -11.72 -3.48
CA LEU A 136 12.31 -12.53 -4.09
C LEU A 136 12.00 -12.15 -5.55
N GLY A 137 12.58 -11.07 -6.07
CA GLY A 137 12.28 -10.57 -7.40
C GLY A 137 10.88 -9.97 -7.54
N VAL A 138 10.23 -9.60 -6.42
CA VAL A 138 8.92 -8.93 -6.41
C VAL A 138 9.11 -7.43 -6.57
N ARG A 139 8.34 -6.83 -7.48
CA ARG A 139 8.41 -5.38 -7.70
C ARG A 139 7.84 -4.62 -6.50
N VAL A 140 8.52 -3.57 -6.09
CA VAL A 140 8.09 -2.74 -4.96
C VAL A 140 8.13 -1.25 -5.31
N ILE A 141 7.14 -0.51 -4.82
CA ILE A 141 7.17 0.94 -4.73
C ILE A 141 7.08 1.36 -3.27
N SER A 142 8.00 2.22 -2.85
CA SER A 142 8.06 2.69 -1.48
C SER A 142 7.73 4.18 -1.41
N SER A 143 6.73 4.52 -0.60
CA SER A 143 6.47 5.91 -0.24
C SER A 143 7.38 6.33 0.88
N MET A 144 8.36 7.18 0.58
CA MET A 144 9.22 7.79 1.59
C MET A 144 8.44 8.79 2.45
N GLY A 145 9.03 9.24 3.56
CA GLY A 145 8.34 10.15 4.50
C GLY A 145 7.77 11.38 3.82
N THR A 146 6.46 11.54 3.87
CA THR A 146 5.72 12.65 3.25
C THR A 146 5.39 13.78 4.23
N GLY A 147 5.71 13.61 5.51
CA GLY A 147 5.51 14.64 6.54
C GLY A 147 6.26 15.92 6.22
N ASN A 148 5.64 17.06 6.53
CA ASN A 148 6.19 18.41 6.28
C ASN A 148 6.45 18.74 4.79
N LYS A 149 5.81 18.03 3.86
CA LYS A 149 5.85 18.33 2.43
C LYS A 149 4.58 19.07 2.05
N LEU A 150 4.70 20.37 1.79
CA LEU A 150 3.55 21.26 1.55
C LEU A 150 3.10 21.27 0.09
N ASP A 151 4.01 21.00 -0.84
CA ASP A 151 3.72 21.03 -2.26
C ASP A 151 3.72 19.62 -2.85
N PRO A 152 2.54 19.02 -3.08
CA PRO A 152 2.42 17.66 -3.60
C PRO A 152 2.88 17.53 -5.07
N SER A 153 2.95 18.62 -5.82
CA SER A 153 3.41 18.61 -7.22
C SER A 153 4.89 18.30 -7.36
N ARG A 154 5.65 18.39 -6.26
CA ARG A 154 7.09 18.12 -6.21
C ARG A 154 7.45 16.69 -5.83
N PHE A 155 6.47 15.81 -5.64
CA PHE A 155 6.74 14.39 -5.47
C PHE A 155 7.14 13.76 -6.80
N GLU A 156 8.20 12.99 -6.78
CA GLU A 156 8.73 12.28 -7.94
C GLU A 156 8.77 10.77 -7.70
N ILE A 157 8.48 10.00 -8.73
CA ILE A 157 8.72 8.57 -8.76
C ILE A 157 10.09 8.36 -9.40
N THR A 158 11.04 7.88 -8.61
CA THR A 158 12.42 7.72 -9.06
C THR A 158 13.10 6.56 -8.34
N ASP A 159 14.27 6.17 -8.85
CA ASP A 159 15.13 5.22 -8.17
C ASP A 159 15.60 5.80 -6.82
N ILE A 160 15.70 4.92 -5.80
CA ILE A 160 16.10 5.35 -4.45
C ILE A 160 17.44 6.07 -4.42
N TYR A 161 18.37 5.70 -5.30
CA TYR A 161 19.68 6.36 -5.41
C TYR A 161 19.63 7.77 -6.02
N LYS A 162 18.52 8.14 -6.63
CA LYS A 162 18.30 9.47 -7.22
C LYS A 162 17.42 10.36 -6.35
N THR A 163 16.92 9.84 -5.21
CA THR A 163 16.07 10.61 -4.31
C THR A 163 16.83 11.75 -3.62
N SER A 164 16.15 12.85 -3.40
CA SER A 164 16.64 14.00 -2.64
C SER A 164 15.60 14.47 -1.62
N ALA A 165 16.04 15.20 -0.59
CA ALA A 165 15.16 15.74 0.46
C ALA A 165 14.25 14.71 1.16
N VAL A 166 14.64 13.43 1.19
CA VAL A 166 13.97 12.38 1.96
C VAL A 166 14.67 12.16 3.30
N SER A 167 13.93 11.82 4.33
CA SER A 167 14.44 11.62 5.68
C SER A 167 15.50 10.51 5.78
N TYR A 168 15.54 9.61 4.81
CA TYR A 168 16.45 8.43 4.79
C TYR A 168 17.64 8.58 3.85
N THR A 169 17.84 9.73 3.23
CA THR A 169 18.94 9.95 2.27
C THR A 169 20.32 9.73 2.91
N HIS A 170 20.47 10.03 4.20
CA HIS A 170 21.73 9.84 4.93
C HIS A 170 22.01 8.39 5.35
N LEU A 171 21.00 7.49 5.39
CA LEU A 171 21.20 6.08 5.71
C LEU A 171 21.98 5.35 4.62
N ARG A 172 21.89 5.81 3.37
CA ARG A 172 22.65 5.24 2.24
C ARG A 172 24.17 5.46 2.32
N ALA A 173 24.60 6.48 3.02
CA ALA A 173 26.02 6.80 3.15
C ALA A 173 26.81 5.80 4.02
N HIS A 174 26.11 4.90 4.72
CA HIS A 174 26.73 3.91 5.62
C HIS A 174 26.72 2.49 5.08
N GLU A 175 26.14 2.25 3.87
CA GLU A 175 26.03 0.90 3.27
C GLU A 175 26.95 0.68 2.07
N THR A 176 27.85 1.61 1.79
CA THR A 176 28.88 1.48 0.74
C THR A 176 30.29 1.29 1.32
#